data_7f33cd4dedc4e3f099b31f6a28a79362
#
_entry.id   7f33cd4dedc4e3f099b31f6a28a79362
#
_cell.length_a   1.000
_cell.length_b   1.000
_cell.length_c   1.000
_cell.angle_alpha   90.00
_cell.angle_beta   90.00
_cell.angle_gamma   90.00
#
_symmetry.space_group_name_H-M   'P 1'
#
loop_
_entity.id
_entity.type
_entity.pdbx_description
1 polymer ?
#
loop_
_entity_poly.entity_id
_entity_poly.type
_entity_poly.pdbx_seq_one_letter_code
_entity_poly.pdbx_strand_id
1 'polypeptide(L)'
;RSGGVLVDSRGVVLSEDGSQLVCTNAAHNTHGSLQEINGQWYVFYHRPPRGFGFARQAMVAPVKIVCDEKPVAEGGKVTITGFDPYAPDQVWQAKAANGNVYTGAEVTSEGFQVFGMDPYKYYSAGYACYLSNIGSQQDSWDIWDNNMPILMKGNDIVGFKYFGFGGLDKATLGLKPFAGVKAHKQTIFNLFLTPTSGKAFKVSVWLDGPWDNATWKGKKLGEISVPANAKKELTAYTLDVTNALKGLDKKHAIFLKVEGDGAEQACVFHGLGFSADGKKMTYPTPPTVSIQVDGQEVEMPATPVRFTHENGYPGYDQYEANYKLPAGNKLPKVTAKAQVPGGTVKISIEQPATRTGKAIVKFDYKGVVKTYTVNLAE
;
A
#
# COMPACT_ATOMS: atom_id res chain seq x y z
N ARG A 1 8.13 -14.89 -28.91
CA ARG A 1 7.06 -14.65 -27.93
C ARG A 1 7.55 -13.55 -27.04
N SER A 2 6.85 -12.45 -27.02
CA SER A 2 7.14 -11.37 -26.07
C SER A 2 7.07 -11.95 -24.66
N GLY A 3 8.03 -11.64 -23.85
CA GLY A 3 8.22 -12.16 -22.52
C GLY A 3 7.12 -11.80 -21.50
N GLY A 4 5.92 -11.52 -21.93
CA GLY A 4 4.75 -11.38 -21.06
C GLY A 4 4.40 -12.61 -20.26
N VAL A 5 5.31 -13.52 -20.23
CA VAL A 5 5.16 -14.83 -19.68
C VAL A 5 5.51 -14.91 -18.24
N LEU A 6 6.16 -13.96 -17.73
CA LEU A 6 7.05 -14.32 -16.65
C LEU A 6 6.50 -13.97 -15.30
N VAL A 7 5.36 -13.29 -15.24
CA VAL A 7 4.83 -12.83 -13.96
C VAL A 7 3.35 -13.19 -13.92
N ASP A 8 2.97 -14.11 -13.04
CA ASP A 8 1.57 -14.32 -12.73
C ASP A 8 0.99 -13.09 -11.98
N SER A 9 -0.32 -13.09 -11.76
CA SER A 9 -1.01 -12.00 -11.04
C SER A 9 -0.51 -11.77 -9.60
N ARG A 10 0.28 -12.67 -9.06
CA ARG A 10 0.90 -12.57 -7.75
C ARG A 10 2.36 -12.14 -7.83
N GLY A 11 2.86 -11.88 -9.05
CA GLY A 11 4.24 -11.55 -9.29
C GLY A 11 5.20 -12.74 -9.18
N VAL A 12 4.71 -13.94 -9.41
CA VAL A 12 5.54 -15.14 -9.49
C VAL A 12 6.09 -15.28 -10.89
N VAL A 13 7.38 -15.33 -11.02
CA VAL A 13 8.07 -15.65 -12.27
C VAL A 13 8.15 -17.16 -12.39
N LEU A 14 7.61 -17.71 -13.47
CA LEU A 14 7.76 -19.12 -13.79
C LEU A 14 9.06 -19.31 -14.58
N SER A 15 9.97 -20.10 -14.04
CA SER A 15 11.14 -20.57 -14.77
C SER A 15 10.76 -21.71 -15.74
N GLU A 16 11.64 -22.01 -16.70
CA GLU A 16 11.43 -23.10 -17.65
C GLU A 16 11.29 -24.49 -16.99
N ASP A 17 11.85 -24.67 -15.81
CA ASP A 17 11.75 -25.91 -15.02
C ASP A 17 10.53 -25.98 -14.12
N GLY A 18 9.63 -24.98 -14.20
CA GLY A 18 8.43 -24.89 -13.36
C GLY A 18 8.70 -24.41 -11.95
N SER A 19 9.94 -24.09 -11.60
CA SER A 19 10.24 -23.42 -10.35
C SER A 19 9.68 -21.99 -10.36
N GLN A 20 9.25 -21.51 -9.20
CA GLN A 20 8.68 -20.20 -9.06
C GLN A 20 9.71 -19.23 -8.49
N LEU A 21 10.05 -18.22 -9.27
CA LEU A 21 10.74 -17.06 -8.73
C LEU A 21 9.70 -16.10 -8.16
N VAL A 22 9.75 -15.91 -6.87
CA VAL A 22 8.77 -15.12 -6.15
C VAL A 22 9.03 -13.63 -6.34
N CYS A 23 8.07 -12.90 -6.88
CA CYS A 23 8.11 -11.45 -6.95
C CYS A 23 7.54 -10.82 -5.66
N THR A 24 7.99 -9.62 -5.34
CA THR A 24 7.70 -8.94 -4.08
C THR A 24 6.32 -8.28 -3.99
N ASN A 25 5.50 -8.35 -5.03
CA ASN A 25 4.20 -7.70 -5.05
C ASN A 25 3.10 -8.68 -5.45
N ALA A 26 2.09 -8.80 -4.61
CA ALA A 26 0.82 -9.37 -5.04
C ALA A 26 0.19 -8.41 -6.07
N ALA A 27 -0.11 -8.92 -7.25
CA ALA A 27 -0.76 -8.13 -8.30
C ALA A 27 -1.90 -8.91 -8.92
N HIS A 28 -3.03 -8.23 -9.09
CA HIS A 28 -4.12 -8.70 -9.93
C HIS A 28 -4.00 -8.04 -11.30
N ASN A 29 -4.30 -8.78 -12.38
CA ASN A 29 -4.32 -8.25 -13.74
C ASN A 29 -3.02 -7.54 -14.13
N THR A 30 -1.90 -8.21 -13.96
CA THR A 30 -0.59 -7.64 -14.30
C THR A 30 -0.34 -7.78 -15.79
N HIS A 31 -0.07 -6.68 -16.44
CA HIS A 31 0.50 -6.61 -17.77
C HIS A 31 1.56 -5.51 -17.81
N GLY A 32 2.44 -5.58 -18.78
CA GLY A 32 3.54 -4.62 -18.82
C GLY A 32 4.33 -4.71 -20.12
N SER A 33 5.46 -4.05 -20.14
CA SER A 33 6.40 -4.02 -21.24
C SER A 33 7.81 -4.25 -20.77
N LEU A 34 8.64 -4.79 -21.65
CA LEU A 34 10.07 -4.95 -21.47
C LEU A 34 10.77 -3.94 -22.37
N GLN A 35 11.63 -3.10 -21.82
CA GLN A 35 12.29 -2.03 -22.55
C GLN A 35 13.75 -1.90 -22.13
N GLU A 36 14.61 -1.71 -23.11
CA GLU A 36 15.99 -1.32 -22.88
C GLU A 36 16.13 0.21 -22.85
N ILE A 37 16.81 0.71 -21.83
CA ILE A 37 17.10 2.14 -21.67
C ILE A 37 18.56 2.27 -21.28
N ASN A 38 19.34 2.90 -22.14
CA ASN A 38 20.79 3.12 -21.93
C ASN A 38 21.58 1.84 -21.59
N GLY A 39 21.29 0.74 -22.29
CA GLY A 39 21.97 -0.55 -22.10
C GLY A 39 21.48 -1.37 -20.90
N GLN A 40 20.44 -0.92 -20.25
CA GLN A 40 19.81 -1.62 -19.13
C GLN A 40 18.38 -1.99 -19.47
N TRP A 41 18.02 -3.25 -19.27
CA TRP A 41 16.66 -3.74 -19.44
C TRP A 41 15.79 -3.51 -18.22
N TYR A 42 14.55 -3.11 -18.46
CA TYR A 42 13.52 -2.87 -17.43
C TYR A 42 12.22 -3.54 -17.82
N VAL A 43 11.51 -4.06 -16.83
CA VAL A 43 10.10 -4.42 -16.93
C VAL A 43 9.25 -3.33 -16.33
N PHE A 44 8.33 -2.77 -17.11
CA PHE A 44 7.31 -1.83 -16.66
C PHE A 44 6.02 -2.60 -16.45
N TYR A 45 5.40 -2.42 -15.31
CA TYR A 45 4.17 -3.10 -14.94
C TYR A 45 3.34 -2.23 -14.00
N HIS A 46 2.22 -2.72 -13.54
CA HIS A 46 1.41 -2.03 -12.55
C HIS A 46 1.01 -2.97 -11.42
N ARG A 47 0.62 -2.39 -10.31
CA ARG A 47 -0.02 -3.07 -9.18
C ARG A 47 -1.20 -2.27 -8.67
N PRO A 48 -2.18 -2.89 -7.98
CA PRO A 48 -3.21 -2.16 -7.27
C PRO A 48 -2.61 -1.50 -6.02
N PRO A 49 -2.62 -0.17 -5.92
CA PRO A 49 -2.22 0.52 -4.69
C PRO A 49 -3.38 0.59 -3.72
N ARG A 50 -3.07 0.78 -2.45
CA ARG A 50 -4.02 1.20 -1.42
C ARG A 50 -5.22 0.26 -1.24
N GLY A 51 -5.05 -1.03 -1.47
CA GLY A 51 -6.12 -2.01 -1.31
C GLY A 51 -7.27 -1.91 -2.30
N PHE A 52 -7.14 -1.11 -3.35
CA PHE A 52 -8.18 -0.93 -4.34
C PHE A 52 -7.83 -1.63 -5.65
N GLY A 53 -8.45 -2.79 -5.91
CA GLY A 53 -8.12 -3.68 -7.03
C GLY A 53 -8.25 -3.07 -8.43
N PHE A 54 -8.94 -1.94 -8.58
CA PHE A 54 -9.08 -1.21 -9.86
C PHE A 54 -8.16 -0.01 -9.98
N ALA A 55 -7.53 0.43 -8.90
CA ALA A 55 -6.46 1.42 -9.01
C ALA A 55 -5.20 0.79 -9.61
N ARG A 56 -4.40 1.58 -10.28
CA ARG A 56 -3.14 1.14 -10.90
C ARG A 56 -2.03 2.09 -10.49
N GLN A 57 -0.98 1.52 -9.94
CA GLN A 57 0.26 2.22 -9.68
C GLN A 57 1.33 1.70 -10.64
N ALA A 58 1.90 2.59 -11.41
CA ALA A 58 2.98 2.24 -12.32
C ALA A 58 4.23 1.86 -11.55
N MET A 59 4.82 0.74 -11.94
CA MET A 59 6.02 0.18 -11.35
C MET A 59 7.06 -0.05 -12.44
N VAL A 60 8.32 -0.01 -12.07
CA VAL A 60 9.43 -0.43 -12.91
C VAL A 60 10.41 -1.26 -12.09
N ALA A 61 10.92 -2.32 -12.69
CA ALA A 61 11.98 -3.11 -12.10
C ALA A 61 13.08 -3.38 -13.14
N PRO A 62 14.35 -3.30 -12.74
CA PRO A 62 15.42 -3.71 -13.60
C PRO A 62 15.42 -5.22 -13.78
N VAL A 63 15.80 -5.69 -14.96
CA VAL A 63 15.97 -7.11 -15.28
C VAL A 63 17.29 -7.32 -16.01
N LYS A 64 17.91 -8.48 -15.80
CA LYS A 64 19.08 -8.92 -16.56
C LYS A 64 18.61 -9.92 -17.61
N ILE A 65 18.97 -9.67 -18.85
CA ILE A 65 18.72 -10.59 -19.96
C ILE A 65 20.06 -11.14 -20.44
N VAL A 66 20.13 -12.45 -20.54
CA VAL A 66 21.27 -13.17 -21.10
C VAL A 66 20.74 -14.02 -22.25
N CYS A 67 21.30 -13.83 -23.42
CA CYS A 67 20.98 -14.62 -24.61
C CYS A 67 22.15 -15.51 -24.95
N ASP A 68 21.88 -16.74 -25.37
CA ASP A 68 22.89 -17.56 -26.03
C ASP A 68 23.27 -16.95 -27.37
N GLU A 69 24.47 -17.23 -27.85
CA GLU A 69 24.91 -16.84 -29.21
C GLU A 69 24.07 -17.52 -30.28
N LYS A 70 23.46 -18.65 -29.94
CA LYS A 70 22.63 -19.45 -30.84
C LYS A 70 21.19 -18.88 -30.91
N PRO A 71 20.63 -18.76 -32.13
CA PRO A 71 19.22 -18.34 -32.28
C PRO A 71 18.24 -19.26 -31.51
N VAL A 72 17.16 -18.69 -30.96
CA VAL A 72 16.11 -19.45 -30.25
C VAL A 72 15.47 -20.51 -31.17
N ALA A 73 15.29 -20.19 -32.46
CA ALA A 73 14.78 -21.15 -33.46
C ALA A 73 15.69 -22.37 -33.65
N GLU A 74 16.94 -22.28 -33.27
CA GLU A 74 17.93 -23.35 -33.31
C GLU A 74 18.24 -23.95 -31.95
N GLY A 75 17.39 -23.67 -30.95
CA GLY A 75 17.51 -24.18 -29.59
C GLY A 75 18.38 -23.32 -28.67
N GLY A 76 18.69 -22.08 -29.03
CA GLY A 76 19.29 -21.10 -28.13
C GLY A 76 18.32 -20.68 -27.03
N LYS A 77 18.85 -20.23 -25.89
CA LYS A 77 18.06 -19.84 -24.71
C LYS A 77 18.18 -18.34 -24.44
N VAL A 78 17.08 -17.78 -23.94
CA VAL A 78 17.03 -16.44 -23.39
C VAL A 78 16.70 -16.59 -21.91
N THR A 79 17.58 -16.10 -21.04
CA THR A 79 17.39 -16.12 -19.61
C THR A 79 17.12 -14.71 -19.13
N ILE A 80 15.98 -14.52 -18.45
CA ILE A 80 15.61 -13.25 -17.83
C ILE A 80 15.66 -13.46 -16.32
N THR A 81 16.50 -12.66 -15.64
CA THR A 81 16.65 -12.72 -14.19
C THR A 81 16.18 -11.40 -13.59
N GLY A 82 15.22 -11.47 -12.70
CA GLY A 82 14.73 -10.34 -11.92
C GLY A 82 15.40 -10.27 -10.55
N PHE A 83 14.77 -9.51 -9.68
CA PHE A 83 15.15 -9.36 -8.28
C PHE A 83 14.64 -10.54 -7.45
N ASP A 84 15.50 -11.17 -6.68
CA ASP A 84 15.12 -12.19 -5.71
C ASP A 84 15.04 -11.57 -4.29
N PRO A 85 13.85 -11.44 -3.71
CA PRO A 85 13.66 -10.85 -2.38
C PRO A 85 14.20 -11.72 -1.25
N TYR A 86 14.40 -13.01 -1.50
CA TYR A 86 14.88 -13.97 -0.49
C TYR A 86 16.40 -14.20 -0.53
N ALA A 87 17.07 -13.62 -1.49
CA ALA A 87 18.51 -13.68 -1.65
C ALA A 87 19.10 -12.26 -1.67
N PRO A 88 19.15 -11.56 -0.52
CA PRO A 88 19.61 -10.16 -0.45
C PRO A 88 21.02 -9.96 -0.98
N ASP A 89 21.88 -10.97 -0.90
CA ASP A 89 23.24 -10.93 -1.48
C ASP A 89 23.25 -10.97 -3.02
N GLN A 90 22.13 -11.38 -3.61
CA GLN A 90 21.90 -11.42 -5.04
C GLN A 90 21.05 -10.24 -5.52
N VAL A 91 20.80 -9.26 -4.65
CA VAL A 91 20.06 -8.05 -4.99
C VAL A 91 20.72 -7.39 -6.18
N TRP A 92 20.00 -7.39 -7.27
CA TRP A 92 20.47 -6.85 -8.50
C TRP A 92 20.27 -5.33 -8.55
N GLN A 93 21.30 -4.63 -8.93
CA GLN A 93 21.29 -3.18 -9.09
C GLN A 93 21.46 -2.81 -10.54
N ALA A 94 20.65 -1.86 -11.00
CA ALA A 94 20.85 -1.19 -12.26
C ALA A 94 21.42 0.21 -12.02
N LYS A 95 22.48 0.55 -12.74
CA LYS A 95 23.04 1.90 -12.74
C LYS A 95 22.60 2.62 -14.01
N ALA A 96 21.81 3.68 -13.85
CA ALA A 96 21.42 4.53 -14.97
C ALA A 96 22.58 5.40 -15.46
N ALA A 97 22.45 5.96 -16.67
CA ALA A 97 23.46 6.83 -17.28
C ALA A 97 23.76 8.09 -16.44
N ASN A 98 22.80 8.57 -15.66
CA ASN A 98 22.97 9.70 -14.72
C ASN A 98 23.69 9.31 -13.42
N GLY A 99 24.14 8.06 -13.28
CA GLY A 99 24.83 7.55 -12.10
C GLY A 99 23.91 7.07 -10.96
N ASN A 100 22.61 7.18 -11.10
CA ASN A 100 21.66 6.65 -10.11
C ASN A 100 21.68 5.12 -10.10
N VAL A 101 21.53 4.56 -8.90
CA VAL A 101 21.46 3.11 -8.70
C VAL A 101 20.03 2.76 -8.30
N TYR A 102 19.44 1.78 -8.98
CA TYR A 102 18.09 1.28 -8.79
C TYR A 102 18.10 -0.15 -8.29
N THR A 103 17.20 -0.48 -7.39
CA THR A 103 17.15 -1.80 -6.76
C THR A 103 15.71 -2.27 -6.58
N GLY A 104 15.39 -3.42 -7.17
CA GLY A 104 14.05 -3.98 -7.12
C GLY A 104 13.00 -3.10 -7.81
N ALA A 105 11.74 -3.24 -7.43
CA ALA A 105 10.64 -2.49 -8.02
C ALA A 105 10.59 -1.04 -7.54
N GLU A 106 10.25 -0.14 -8.43
CA GLU A 106 10.13 1.29 -8.15
C GLU A 106 8.77 1.83 -8.56
N VAL A 107 8.28 2.82 -7.81
CA VAL A 107 7.06 3.53 -8.14
C VAL A 107 7.37 4.61 -9.17
N THR A 108 6.70 4.56 -10.32
CA THR A 108 6.91 5.52 -11.41
C THR A 108 5.89 6.65 -11.43
N SER A 109 4.82 6.56 -10.66
CA SER A 109 3.77 7.59 -10.62
C SER A 109 4.25 8.96 -10.14
N GLU A 110 5.38 9.00 -9.45
CA GLU A 110 6.04 10.22 -8.97
C GLU A 110 7.24 10.61 -9.84
N GLY A 111 7.31 10.05 -11.02
CA GLY A 111 8.44 10.18 -11.92
C GLY A 111 9.58 9.22 -11.51
N PHE A 112 10.13 8.55 -12.51
CA PHE A 112 11.19 7.58 -12.33
C PHE A 112 12.39 8.22 -11.59
N GLN A 113 12.41 8.07 -10.28
CA GLN A 113 13.39 8.69 -9.37
C GLN A 113 13.57 10.21 -9.50
N VAL A 114 12.56 10.96 -9.90
CA VAL A 114 12.78 12.39 -10.11
C VAL A 114 12.69 13.15 -8.78
N PHE A 115 11.62 13.00 -7.99
CA PHE A 115 11.40 13.84 -6.80
C PHE A 115 11.28 13.08 -5.48
N GLY A 116 10.65 11.93 -5.48
CA GLY A 116 10.34 11.16 -4.26
C GLY A 116 9.07 11.63 -3.56
N MET A 117 8.62 10.81 -2.63
CA MET A 117 7.45 11.06 -1.78
C MET A 117 7.76 12.10 -0.71
N ASP A 118 6.76 12.92 -0.38
CA ASP A 118 6.84 13.84 0.76
C ASP A 118 6.95 13.04 2.07
N PRO A 119 8.07 13.09 2.79
CA PRO A 119 8.23 12.26 3.99
C PRO A 119 7.25 12.63 5.10
N TYR A 120 6.73 13.87 5.13
CA TYR A 120 5.86 14.37 6.18
C TYR A 120 4.37 14.10 5.93
N LYS A 121 4.08 13.05 5.15
CA LYS A 121 2.73 12.48 4.95
C LYS A 121 2.66 11.06 5.44
N TYR A 122 1.44 10.62 5.73
CA TYR A 122 1.15 9.23 5.99
C TYR A 122 1.09 8.45 4.67
N TYR A 123 1.73 7.29 4.67
CA TYR A 123 1.67 6.31 3.59
C TYR A 123 1.19 4.98 4.15
N SER A 124 0.11 4.45 3.59
CA SER A 124 -0.39 3.13 3.97
C SER A 124 0.60 2.04 3.59
N ALA A 125 0.50 0.89 4.24
CA ALA A 125 1.29 -0.29 3.88
C ALA A 125 1.16 -0.67 2.40
N GLY A 126 0.03 -0.34 1.76
CA GLY A 126 -0.21 -0.54 0.34
C GLY A 126 0.76 0.21 -0.60
N TYR A 127 1.50 1.19 -0.11
CA TYR A 127 2.56 1.85 -0.88
C TYR A 127 3.87 1.07 -0.90
N ALA A 128 4.00 0.00 -0.12
CA ALA A 128 5.22 -0.79 -0.12
C ALA A 128 5.53 -1.32 -1.54
N CYS A 129 6.76 -1.18 -1.98
CA CYS A 129 7.24 -1.69 -3.27
C CYS A 129 8.18 -2.88 -3.12
N TYR A 130 8.49 -3.27 -1.90
CA TYR A 130 9.29 -4.45 -1.56
C TYR A 130 8.62 -5.22 -0.42
N LEU A 131 8.44 -6.51 -0.60
CA LEU A 131 7.95 -7.44 0.40
C LEU A 131 8.81 -8.72 0.35
N SER A 132 9.48 -9.07 1.44
CA SER A 132 10.20 -10.34 1.53
C SER A 132 9.28 -11.54 1.68
N ASN A 133 8.02 -11.31 2.07
CA ASN A 133 7.01 -12.34 2.26
C ASN A 133 5.78 -12.03 1.41
N ILE A 134 5.64 -12.75 0.31
CA ILE A 134 4.47 -12.66 -0.57
C ILE A 134 3.25 -13.26 0.12
N GLY A 135 2.10 -12.64 -0.10
CA GLY A 135 0.85 -13.04 0.54
C GLY A 135 0.69 -12.50 1.96
N SER A 136 1.67 -11.74 2.45
CA SER A 136 1.53 -11.01 3.71
C SER A 136 0.64 -9.77 3.59
N GLN A 137 0.49 -9.24 2.38
CA GLN A 137 -0.36 -8.08 2.11
C GLN A 137 -1.82 -8.50 1.98
N GLN A 138 -2.71 -7.77 2.62
CA GLN A 138 -4.15 -8.01 2.60
C GLN A 138 -4.86 -7.02 1.68
N ASP A 139 -5.83 -7.49 0.92
CA ASP A 139 -6.69 -6.63 0.12
C ASP A 139 -7.71 -5.89 0.99
N SER A 140 -8.03 -4.66 0.61
CA SER A 140 -9.17 -3.91 1.12
C SER A 140 -10.13 -3.58 -0.02
N TRP A 141 -11.41 -3.78 0.23
CA TRP A 141 -12.50 -3.46 -0.71
C TRP A 141 -13.24 -2.18 -0.33
N ASP A 142 -12.85 -1.55 0.76
CA ASP A 142 -13.45 -0.29 1.21
C ASP A 142 -12.80 0.89 0.48
N ILE A 143 -13.58 1.65 -0.30
CA ILE A 143 -13.09 2.81 -1.06
C ILE A 143 -12.63 3.98 -0.18
N TRP A 144 -13.00 4.01 1.09
CA TRP A 144 -12.51 4.99 2.06
C TRP A 144 -11.29 4.52 2.82
N ASP A 145 -11.11 3.19 2.93
CA ASP A 145 -9.94 2.59 3.55
C ASP A 145 -8.85 2.34 2.51
N ASN A 146 -7.96 3.30 2.39
CA ASN A 146 -6.81 3.20 1.49
C ASN A 146 -5.68 2.34 2.06
N ASN A 147 -5.97 1.45 3.00
CA ASN A 147 -4.98 0.65 3.67
C ASN A 147 -4.96 -0.78 3.12
N MET A 148 -3.75 -1.26 2.78
CA MET A 148 -3.47 -2.68 2.54
C MET A 148 -2.52 -3.14 3.64
N PRO A 149 -3.03 -3.57 4.80
CA PRO A 149 -2.17 -3.95 5.89
C PRO A 149 -1.30 -5.15 5.52
N ILE A 150 -0.11 -5.21 6.10
CA ILE A 150 0.86 -6.28 5.86
C ILE A 150 1.03 -7.07 7.15
N LEU A 151 0.83 -8.39 7.07
CA LEU A 151 1.06 -9.32 8.16
C LEU A 151 2.56 -9.61 8.24
N MET A 152 3.25 -9.09 9.26
CA MET A 152 4.69 -9.27 9.41
C MET A 152 5.01 -10.28 10.51
N LYS A 153 5.97 -11.12 10.23
CA LYS A 153 6.59 -12.08 11.17
C LYS A 153 8.10 -11.85 11.26
N GLY A 154 8.77 -12.59 12.11
CA GLY A 154 10.22 -12.48 12.27
C GLY A 154 10.97 -12.58 10.95
N ASN A 155 11.96 -11.72 10.76
CA ASN A 155 12.77 -11.51 9.58
C ASN A 155 12.06 -10.96 8.33
N ASP A 156 10.76 -10.69 8.39
CA ASP A 156 10.08 -10.02 7.27
C ASP A 156 10.60 -8.61 7.06
N ILE A 157 10.76 -8.24 5.79
CA ILE A 157 11.22 -6.94 5.33
C ILE A 157 10.17 -6.31 4.43
N VAL A 158 9.89 -5.05 4.68
CA VAL A 158 8.99 -4.21 3.86
C VAL A 158 9.72 -2.95 3.45
N GLY A 159 9.65 -2.56 2.20
CA GLY A 159 10.37 -1.40 1.67
C GLY A 159 9.48 -0.42 0.92
N PHE A 160 9.79 0.84 1.08
CA PHE A 160 9.14 1.99 0.43
C PHE A 160 10.16 2.78 -0.35
N LYS A 161 9.87 3.12 -1.59
CA LYS A 161 10.76 3.86 -2.48
C LYS A 161 10.00 4.95 -3.22
N TYR A 162 10.52 6.13 -3.25
CA TYR A 162 11.60 6.75 -2.49
C TYR A 162 11.02 7.93 -1.74
N PHE A 163 11.61 8.29 -0.60
CA PHE A 163 11.25 9.52 0.12
C PHE A 163 12.21 10.65 -0.27
N GLY A 164 11.65 11.83 -0.60
CA GLY A 164 12.41 13.01 -0.98
C GLY A 164 12.87 13.82 0.23
N PHE A 165 13.92 13.38 0.92
CA PHE A 165 14.41 14.07 2.12
C PHE A 165 15.00 15.46 1.84
N GLY A 166 15.38 15.73 0.58
CA GLY A 166 15.80 17.07 0.15
C GLY A 166 14.65 18.07 0.00
N GLY A 167 13.42 17.57 -0.09
CA GLY A 167 12.24 18.41 -0.37
C GLY A 167 11.99 18.62 -1.87
N LEU A 168 10.95 19.37 -2.16
CA LEU A 168 10.55 19.81 -3.50
C LEU A 168 10.14 21.28 -3.45
N ASP A 169 10.90 22.15 -4.12
CA ASP A 169 10.70 23.60 -4.04
C ASP A 169 9.54 24.10 -4.91
N LYS A 170 9.28 23.43 -6.04
CA LYS A 170 8.26 23.86 -7.02
C LYS A 170 7.33 22.72 -7.37
N ALA A 171 6.06 23.04 -7.59
CA ALA A 171 5.08 22.09 -8.11
C ALA A 171 5.55 21.54 -9.47
N THR A 172 5.59 20.22 -9.59
CA THR A 172 6.06 19.54 -10.80
C THR A 172 5.34 18.20 -10.97
N LEU A 173 4.90 17.92 -12.20
CA LEU A 173 4.21 16.64 -12.53
C LEU A 173 3.05 16.29 -11.58
N GLY A 174 2.28 17.28 -11.14
CA GLY A 174 1.15 17.10 -10.23
C GLY A 174 1.55 16.98 -8.74
N LEU A 175 2.82 16.93 -8.41
CA LEU A 175 3.31 16.98 -7.03
C LEU A 175 3.28 18.42 -6.52
N LYS A 176 2.84 18.60 -5.28
CA LYS A 176 2.91 19.88 -4.57
C LYS A 176 4.27 20.05 -3.92
N PRO A 177 4.78 21.28 -3.77
CA PRO A 177 5.99 21.55 -3.00
C PRO A 177 5.88 21.01 -1.59
N PHE A 178 7.00 20.53 -1.05
CA PHE A 178 7.13 20.08 0.33
C PHE A 178 8.53 20.36 0.86
N ALA A 179 8.62 20.58 2.17
CA ALA A 179 9.89 20.85 2.83
C ALA A 179 10.70 19.57 3.03
N GLY A 180 12.01 19.65 2.81
CA GLY A 180 12.94 18.57 3.16
C GLY A 180 13.32 18.59 4.65
N VAL A 181 14.07 17.58 5.08
CA VAL A 181 14.47 17.41 6.49
C VAL A 181 15.28 18.57 7.03
N LYS A 182 16.04 19.27 6.19
CA LYS A 182 16.83 20.45 6.58
C LYS A 182 15.99 21.63 7.09
N ALA A 183 14.72 21.69 6.72
CA ALA A 183 13.80 22.75 7.14
C ALA A 183 13.25 22.54 8.57
N HIS A 184 13.54 21.41 9.21
CA HIS A 184 12.97 21.02 10.49
C HIS A 184 14.06 20.81 11.55
N LYS A 185 13.75 21.21 12.79
CA LYS A 185 14.65 21.00 13.94
C LYS A 185 14.61 19.55 14.43
N GLN A 186 13.47 18.91 14.28
CA GLN A 186 13.24 17.54 14.71
C GLN A 186 12.48 16.76 13.64
N THR A 187 12.84 15.48 13.43
CA THR A 187 12.13 14.55 12.56
C THR A 187 11.91 13.24 13.29
N ILE A 188 10.65 12.88 13.45
CA ILE A 188 10.20 11.67 14.13
C ILE A 188 9.62 10.72 13.08
N PHE A 189 10.15 9.51 13.01
CA PHE A 189 9.55 8.43 12.25
C PHE A 189 8.36 7.86 13.03
N ASN A 190 7.22 7.69 12.37
CA ASN A 190 6.00 7.12 12.94
C ASN A 190 5.69 5.81 12.23
N LEU A 191 5.52 4.75 13.00
CA LEU A 191 5.18 3.40 12.57
C LEU A 191 3.82 3.03 13.15
N PHE A 192 2.84 2.77 12.27
CA PHE A 192 1.50 2.37 12.68
C PHE A 192 1.36 0.85 12.56
N LEU A 193 1.19 0.18 13.67
CA LEU A 193 1.04 -1.27 13.71
C LEU A 193 0.09 -1.73 14.83
N THR A 194 -0.44 -2.95 14.66
CA THR A 194 -1.19 -3.69 15.66
C THR A 194 -0.37 -4.90 16.09
N PRO A 195 0.12 -4.99 17.34
CA PRO A 195 0.80 -6.18 17.83
C PRO A 195 -0.16 -7.38 17.85
N THR A 196 0.30 -8.58 17.51
CA THR A 196 -0.54 -9.78 17.41
C THR A 196 -0.05 -10.95 18.25
N SER A 197 1.26 -11.16 18.35
CA SER A 197 1.84 -12.35 18.96
C SER A 197 1.75 -12.41 20.48
N GLY A 198 1.60 -11.26 21.16
CA GLY A 198 1.73 -11.20 22.62
C GLY A 198 3.17 -11.38 23.13
N LYS A 199 4.15 -11.52 22.24
CA LYS A 199 5.58 -11.56 22.54
C LYS A 199 6.25 -10.23 22.26
N ALA A 200 7.31 -9.89 22.97
CA ALA A 200 8.12 -8.71 22.64
C ALA A 200 8.84 -8.95 21.31
N PHE A 201 8.89 -7.91 20.50
CA PHE A 201 9.66 -7.90 19.25
C PHE A 201 10.20 -6.50 18.97
N LYS A 202 11.08 -6.42 17.98
CA LYS A 202 11.66 -5.16 17.53
C LYS A 202 11.43 -4.98 16.04
N VAL A 203 11.26 -3.73 15.62
CA VAL A 203 11.26 -3.33 14.21
C VAL A 203 12.42 -2.39 13.99
N SER A 204 13.39 -2.80 13.19
CA SER A 204 14.48 -1.92 12.76
C SER A 204 14.07 -1.10 11.54
N VAL A 205 14.48 0.15 11.53
CA VAL A 205 14.22 1.10 10.45
C VAL A 205 15.52 1.40 9.74
N TRP A 206 15.53 1.26 8.41
CA TRP A 206 16.73 1.35 7.60
C TRP A 206 16.55 2.33 6.44
N LEU A 207 17.61 3.03 6.14
CA LEU A 207 17.79 3.80 4.93
C LEU A 207 18.42 2.88 3.87
N ASP A 208 17.79 2.76 2.72
CA ASP A 208 18.29 2.03 1.55
C ASP A 208 18.47 0.51 1.73
N GLY A 209 17.90 -0.06 2.77
CA GLY A 209 17.80 -1.49 2.99
C GLY A 209 18.59 -2.04 4.17
N PRO A 210 18.16 -3.20 4.73
CA PRO A 210 18.79 -3.86 5.87
C PRO A 210 19.92 -4.80 5.46
N TRP A 211 20.66 -4.46 4.41
CA TRP A 211 21.75 -5.28 3.88
C TRP A 211 23.09 -4.57 4.05
N ASP A 212 24.11 -5.34 4.34
CA ASP A 212 25.51 -4.90 4.37
C ASP A 212 26.36 -5.93 3.64
N ASN A 213 26.46 -5.79 2.35
CA ASN A 213 27.28 -6.65 1.49
C ASN A 213 28.11 -5.79 0.48
N ALA A 214 28.87 -6.42 -0.36
CA ALA A 214 29.75 -5.73 -1.32
C ALA A 214 28.98 -4.81 -2.29
N THR A 215 27.73 -5.15 -2.59
CA THR A 215 26.88 -4.45 -3.57
C THR A 215 25.96 -3.44 -2.93
N TRP A 216 25.53 -3.69 -1.68
CA TRP A 216 24.47 -2.97 -1.02
C TRP A 216 24.84 -2.63 0.42
N LYS A 217 24.80 -1.36 0.76
CA LYS A 217 25.08 -0.87 2.11
C LYS A 217 23.97 0.05 2.59
N GLY A 218 23.04 -0.52 3.34
CA GLY A 218 22.02 0.26 4.02
C GLY A 218 22.54 0.86 5.33
N LYS A 219 21.82 1.85 5.81
CA LYS A 219 22.11 2.51 7.10
C LYS A 219 20.95 2.30 8.06
N LYS A 220 21.21 1.65 9.19
CA LYS A 220 20.21 1.55 10.26
C LYS A 220 19.94 2.92 10.87
N LEU A 221 18.69 3.37 10.86
CA LEU A 221 18.25 4.61 11.48
C LEU A 221 17.96 4.44 12.97
N GLY A 222 17.52 3.25 13.36
CA GLY A 222 17.26 2.87 14.75
C GLY A 222 16.33 1.67 14.88
N GLU A 223 15.85 1.43 16.10
CA GLU A 223 14.94 0.32 16.43
C GLU A 223 13.74 0.85 17.24
N ILE A 224 12.59 0.28 16.96
CA ILE A 224 11.37 0.42 17.72
C ILE A 224 11.13 -0.88 18.48
N SER A 225 11.05 -0.82 19.81
CA SER A 225 10.74 -1.97 20.65
C SER A 225 9.24 -2.02 20.95
N VAL A 226 8.62 -3.16 20.70
CA VAL A 226 7.22 -3.45 21.03
C VAL A 226 7.21 -4.46 22.19
N PRO A 227 6.68 -4.09 23.37
CA PRO A 227 6.71 -4.97 24.54
C PRO A 227 5.69 -6.12 24.42
N ALA A 228 5.91 -7.21 25.13
CA ALA A 228 5.03 -8.38 25.12
C ALA A 228 3.59 -8.09 25.61
N ASN A 229 3.44 -7.09 26.49
CA ASN A 229 2.15 -6.68 27.02
C ASN A 229 1.50 -5.53 26.21
N ALA A 230 2.02 -5.24 25.03
CA ALA A 230 1.41 -4.24 24.15
C ALA A 230 -0.03 -4.62 23.83
N LYS A 231 -0.92 -3.63 23.89
CA LYS A 231 -2.31 -3.82 23.51
C LYS A 231 -2.41 -4.25 22.05
N LYS A 232 -3.30 -5.19 21.77
CA LYS A 232 -3.61 -5.66 20.41
C LYS A 232 -4.53 -4.67 19.67
N GLU A 233 -4.11 -3.43 19.63
CA GLU A 233 -4.82 -2.32 18.96
C GLU A 233 -3.85 -1.51 18.10
N LEU A 234 -4.37 -0.84 17.09
CA LEU A 234 -3.58 0.02 16.22
C LEU A 234 -2.96 1.15 17.05
N THR A 235 -1.64 1.20 17.06
CA THR A 235 -0.85 2.14 17.85
C THR A 235 0.24 2.75 16.99
N ALA A 236 0.52 4.04 17.20
CA ALA A 236 1.66 4.73 16.63
C ALA A 236 2.90 4.51 17.52
N TYR A 237 3.90 3.84 17.00
CA TYR A 237 5.22 3.72 17.60
C TYR A 237 6.17 4.72 16.94
N THR A 238 7.02 5.37 17.72
CA THR A 238 7.85 6.46 17.21
C THR A 238 9.32 6.24 17.43
N LEU A 239 10.14 6.80 16.54
CA LEU A 239 11.59 6.81 16.62
C LEU A 239 12.11 8.20 16.24
N ASP A 240 12.90 8.83 17.09
CA ASP A 240 13.61 10.06 16.73
C ASP A 240 14.73 9.73 15.74
N VAL A 241 14.61 10.22 14.53
CA VAL A 241 15.57 10.01 13.45
C VAL A 241 16.29 11.30 13.03
N THR A 242 16.13 12.35 13.81
CA THR A 242 16.67 13.70 13.51
C THR A 242 18.14 13.67 13.15
N ASN A 243 18.97 13.07 14.00
CA ASN A 243 20.41 13.00 13.77
C ASN A 243 20.77 12.05 12.60
N ALA A 244 20.01 10.97 12.44
CA ALA A 244 20.25 9.98 11.41
C ALA A 244 19.96 10.51 10.01
N LEU A 245 18.99 11.41 9.87
CA LEU A 245 18.58 12.05 8.62
C LEU A 245 19.22 13.42 8.38
N LYS A 246 19.97 13.94 9.38
CA LYS A 246 20.62 15.26 9.27
C LYS A 246 21.52 15.31 8.04
N GLY A 247 21.31 16.33 7.23
CA GLY A 247 22.12 16.56 6.04
C GLY A 247 21.69 15.79 4.79
N LEU A 248 20.72 14.90 4.85
CA LEU A 248 20.20 14.27 3.65
C LEU A 248 19.54 15.31 2.74
N ASP A 249 19.90 15.24 1.46
CA ASP A 249 19.40 16.15 0.43
C ASP A 249 18.94 15.41 -0.84
N LYS A 250 18.90 14.09 -0.76
CA LYS A 250 18.50 13.21 -1.86
C LYS A 250 17.31 12.35 -1.48
N LYS A 251 16.90 11.54 -2.41
CA LYS A 251 15.90 10.51 -2.19
C LYS A 251 16.55 9.26 -1.64
N HIS A 252 15.88 8.63 -0.69
CA HIS A 252 16.27 7.37 -0.10
C HIS A 252 15.06 6.47 0.11
N ALA A 253 15.28 5.18 0.02
CA ALA A 253 14.30 4.18 0.38
C ALA A 253 14.25 4.02 1.91
N ILE A 254 13.07 3.67 2.43
CA ILE A 254 12.89 3.29 3.84
C ILE A 254 12.48 1.83 3.88
N PHE A 255 13.22 1.05 4.64
CA PHE A 255 12.92 -0.35 4.88
C PHE A 255 12.65 -0.60 6.35
N LEU A 256 11.72 -1.49 6.61
CA LEU A 256 11.37 -2.01 7.92
C LEU A 256 11.73 -3.48 7.97
N LYS A 257 12.33 -3.94 9.05
CA LYS A 257 12.58 -5.35 9.28
C LYS A 257 12.11 -5.72 10.69
N VAL A 258 11.29 -6.75 10.80
CA VAL A 258 10.98 -7.37 12.09
C VAL A 258 12.18 -8.21 12.50
N GLU A 259 12.80 -7.87 13.62
CA GLU A 259 14.00 -8.56 14.10
C GLU A 259 13.63 -9.85 14.82
N GLY A 260 14.43 -10.88 14.62
CA GLY A 260 14.34 -12.19 15.29
C GLY A 260 13.78 -13.30 14.40
N ASP A 261 14.08 -14.53 14.80
CA ASP A 261 13.59 -15.73 14.13
C ASP A 261 12.20 -16.08 14.65
N GLY A 262 11.23 -16.23 13.77
CA GLY A 262 9.89 -16.61 14.16
C GLY A 262 8.99 -16.89 12.98
N ALA A 263 8.32 -18.04 13.00
CA ALA A 263 7.25 -18.34 12.06
C ALA A 263 5.93 -17.65 12.45
N GLU A 264 5.86 -17.08 13.66
CA GLU A 264 4.64 -16.43 14.16
C GLU A 264 4.50 -15.01 13.65
N GLN A 265 3.28 -14.62 13.34
CA GLN A 265 2.95 -13.25 13.01
C GLN A 265 3.22 -12.33 14.22
N ALA A 266 4.10 -11.35 14.06
CA ALA A 266 4.45 -10.40 15.10
C ALA A 266 3.45 -9.27 15.18
N CYS A 267 3.06 -8.72 14.03
CA CYS A 267 2.16 -7.58 13.94
C CYS A 267 1.43 -7.49 12.60
N VAL A 268 0.40 -6.67 12.59
CA VAL A 268 -0.19 -6.12 11.36
C VAL A 268 0.39 -4.71 11.18
N PHE A 269 1.14 -4.50 10.12
CA PHE A 269 1.67 -3.20 9.75
C PHE A 269 0.66 -2.45 8.88
N HIS A 270 0.31 -1.22 9.29
CA HIS A 270 -0.72 -0.41 8.62
C HIS A 270 -0.14 0.71 7.78
N GLY A 271 0.97 1.29 8.18
CA GLY A 271 1.58 2.38 7.44
C GLY A 271 2.64 3.14 8.24
N LEU A 272 3.22 4.12 7.59
CA LEU A 272 4.30 4.93 8.14
C LEU A 272 4.28 6.38 7.65
N GLY A 273 5.12 7.17 8.23
CA GLY A 273 5.44 8.52 7.78
C GLY A 273 6.32 9.23 8.78
N PHE A 274 6.67 10.46 8.48
CA PHE A 274 7.50 11.29 9.36
C PHE A 274 6.70 12.49 9.85
N SER A 275 6.97 12.94 11.06
CA SER A 275 6.45 14.18 11.60
C SER A 275 7.60 15.10 12.03
N ALA A 276 7.35 16.40 12.00
CA ALA A 276 8.34 17.42 12.24
C ALA A 276 8.00 18.26 13.47
N ASP A 277 9.04 18.74 14.16
CA ASP A 277 8.96 19.84 15.16
C ASP A 277 7.90 19.59 16.24
N GLY A 278 7.92 18.41 16.86
CA GLY A 278 7.01 18.00 17.94
C GLY A 278 5.58 17.68 17.50
N LYS A 279 5.26 17.75 16.21
CA LYS A 279 3.96 17.32 15.67
C LYS A 279 3.85 15.80 15.78
N LYS A 280 2.65 15.32 16.10
CA LYS A 280 2.31 13.89 16.05
C LYS A 280 1.64 13.58 14.72
N MET A 281 2.02 12.48 14.10
CA MET A 281 1.28 11.96 12.95
C MET A 281 0.04 11.22 13.44
N THR A 282 -1.10 11.50 12.81
CA THR A 282 -2.36 10.82 13.11
C THR A 282 -2.64 9.77 12.04
N TYR A 283 -3.03 8.60 12.46
CA TYR A 283 -3.52 7.56 11.53
C TYR A 283 -4.80 8.04 10.85
N PRO A 284 -4.89 7.97 9.52
CA PRO A 284 -6.09 8.40 8.80
C PRO A 284 -7.19 7.35 8.95
N THR A 285 -7.98 7.48 10.01
CA THR A 285 -9.13 6.60 10.25
C THR A 285 -10.24 6.92 9.26
N PRO A 286 -10.77 5.93 8.52
CA PRO A 286 -11.89 6.13 7.63
C PRO A 286 -13.17 6.48 8.42
N PRO A 287 -14.17 7.12 7.80
CA PRO A 287 -15.45 7.38 8.45
C PRO A 287 -16.15 6.10 8.88
N THR A 288 -16.77 6.13 10.05
CA THR A 288 -17.77 5.15 10.46
C THR A 288 -19.17 5.69 10.15
N VAL A 289 -20.05 4.83 9.69
CA VAL A 289 -21.42 5.18 9.34
C VAL A 289 -22.43 4.24 9.99
N SER A 290 -23.62 4.75 10.28
CA SER A 290 -24.75 3.95 10.69
C SER A 290 -26.05 4.46 10.05
N ILE A 291 -27.01 3.56 9.87
CA ILE A 291 -28.32 3.83 9.31
C ILE A 291 -29.36 3.28 10.30
N GLN A 292 -30.45 4.02 10.50
CA GLN A 292 -31.56 3.61 11.36
C GLN A 292 -32.87 3.69 10.59
N VAL A 293 -33.76 2.75 10.86
CA VAL A 293 -35.17 2.74 10.42
C VAL A 293 -36.05 2.88 11.67
N ASP A 294 -36.81 3.95 11.74
CA ASP A 294 -37.65 4.31 12.92
C ASP A 294 -36.88 4.25 14.26
N GLY A 295 -35.58 4.65 14.22
CA GLY A 295 -34.69 4.66 15.37
C GLY A 295 -34.02 3.33 15.72
N GLN A 296 -34.28 2.26 14.96
CA GLN A 296 -33.62 0.96 15.10
C GLN A 296 -32.46 0.84 14.13
N GLU A 297 -31.31 0.37 14.61
CA GLU A 297 -30.11 0.20 13.79
C GLU A 297 -30.32 -0.84 12.67
N VAL A 298 -29.84 -0.51 11.47
CA VAL A 298 -29.76 -1.42 10.34
C VAL A 298 -28.40 -2.12 10.41
N GLU A 299 -28.39 -3.44 10.28
CA GLU A 299 -27.14 -4.19 10.14
C GLU A 299 -26.43 -3.78 8.85
N MET A 300 -25.26 -3.19 9.01
CA MET A 300 -24.48 -2.65 7.89
C MET A 300 -23.68 -3.76 7.21
N PRO A 301 -23.78 -3.91 5.88
CA PRO A 301 -23.00 -4.91 5.16
C PRO A 301 -21.51 -4.58 5.22
N ALA A 302 -20.70 -5.60 5.50
CA ALA A 302 -19.24 -5.47 5.57
C ALA A 302 -18.59 -5.34 4.17
N THR A 303 -19.26 -5.83 3.13
CA THR A 303 -18.73 -5.84 1.76
C THR A 303 -19.67 -5.14 0.79
N PRO A 304 -19.16 -4.42 -0.21
CA PRO A 304 -19.97 -3.82 -1.25
C PRO A 304 -20.60 -4.87 -2.16
N VAL A 305 -21.74 -4.54 -2.72
CA VAL A 305 -22.34 -5.32 -3.80
C VAL A 305 -21.55 -5.04 -5.08
N ARG A 306 -21.06 -6.09 -5.72
CA ARG A 306 -20.42 -5.96 -7.02
C ARG A 306 -21.46 -5.67 -8.08
N PHE A 307 -21.47 -4.45 -8.62
CA PHE A 307 -22.33 -4.07 -9.72
C PHE A 307 -21.49 -3.47 -10.86
N THR A 308 -22.07 -3.40 -12.02
CA THR A 308 -21.43 -2.81 -13.19
C THR A 308 -21.89 -1.36 -13.34
N HIS A 309 -20.97 -0.41 -13.30
CA HIS A 309 -21.24 0.97 -13.67
C HIS A 309 -21.66 1.08 -15.14
N GLU A 310 -22.25 2.19 -15.54
CA GLU A 310 -22.64 2.46 -16.94
C GLU A 310 -21.49 2.30 -17.94
N ASN A 311 -20.25 2.51 -17.48
CA ASN A 311 -19.02 2.30 -18.27
C ASN A 311 -18.54 0.84 -18.31
N GLY A 312 -19.28 -0.11 -17.75
CA GLY A 312 -18.97 -1.55 -17.75
C GLY A 312 -17.99 -2.01 -16.67
N TYR A 313 -17.51 -1.11 -15.78
CA TYR A 313 -16.60 -1.47 -14.71
C TYR A 313 -17.32 -1.80 -13.40
N PRO A 314 -16.85 -2.80 -12.62
CA PRO A 314 -17.41 -3.09 -11.31
C PRO A 314 -17.16 -1.94 -10.34
N GLY A 315 -18.19 -1.56 -9.57
CA GLY A 315 -18.11 -0.62 -8.48
C GLY A 315 -17.91 -1.30 -7.12
N TYR A 316 -17.31 -0.58 -6.19
CA TYR A 316 -17.14 -1.00 -4.80
C TYR A 316 -17.68 0.04 -3.82
N ASP A 317 -18.56 0.88 -4.31
CA ASP A 317 -19.17 2.02 -3.63
C ASP A 317 -20.64 1.81 -3.29
N GLN A 318 -21.22 0.65 -3.68
CA GLN A 318 -22.61 0.31 -3.46
C GLN A 318 -22.76 -0.83 -2.43
N TYR A 319 -23.66 -0.65 -1.50
CA TYR A 319 -23.95 -1.60 -0.44
C TYR A 319 -25.45 -1.85 -0.39
N GLU A 320 -25.87 -3.07 -0.08
CA GLU A 320 -27.27 -3.41 0.13
C GLU A 320 -27.48 -3.96 1.53
N ALA A 321 -28.40 -3.36 2.26
CA ALA A 321 -28.85 -3.82 3.56
C ALA A 321 -30.32 -4.23 3.48
N ASN A 322 -30.70 -5.29 4.18
CA ASN A 322 -32.08 -5.71 4.31
C ASN A 322 -32.56 -5.42 5.72
N TYR A 323 -33.73 -4.82 5.83
CA TYR A 323 -34.33 -4.50 7.12
C TYR A 323 -35.75 -5.05 7.18
N LYS A 324 -36.01 -5.89 8.18
CA LYS A 324 -37.36 -6.43 8.45
C LYS A 324 -38.16 -5.45 9.30
N LEU A 325 -39.26 -4.95 8.73
CA LEU A 325 -40.14 -4.03 9.40
C LEU A 325 -41.01 -4.75 10.44
N PRO A 326 -41.28 -4.14 11.58
CA PRO A 326 -42.31 -4.63 12.49
C PRO A 326 -43.70 -4.49 11.85
N ALA A 327 -44.70 -5.27 12.30
CA ALA A 327 -46.06 -5.15 11.80
C ALA A 327 -46.62 -3.73 11.98
N GLY A 328 -47.33 -3.22 10.98
CA GLY A 328 -47.92 -1.88 11.05
C GLY A 328 -48.15 -1.27 9.67
N ASN A 329 -48.78 -0.09 9.62
CA ASN A 329 -49.12 0.59 8.36
C ASN A 329 -48.38 1.92 8.16
N LYS A 330 -47.53 2.34 9.10
CA LYS A 330 -46.83 3.61 9.01
C LYS A 330 -45.67 3.51 8.02
N LEU A 331 -45.48 4.56 7.21
CA LEU A 331 -44.29 4.70 6.36
C LEU A 331 -43.05 4.84 7.26
N PRO A 332 -42.04 3.98 7.09
CA PRO A 332 -40.83 4.04 7.93
C PRO A 332 -39.99 5.26 7.59
N LYS A 333 -39.33 5.82 8.61
CA LYS A 333 -38.41 6.93 8.48
C LYS A 333 -36.95 6.43 8.57
N VAL A 334 -36.17 6.66 7.55
CA VAL A 334 -34.75 6.33 7.54
C VAL A 334 -33.92 7.54 7.98
N THR A 335 -33.00 7.32 8.90
CA THR A 335 -32.01 8.31 9.35
C THR A 335 -30.61 7.72 9.27
N ALA A 336 -29.59 8.57 9.20
CA ALA A 336 -28.21 8.13 9.10
C ALA A 336 -27.28 9.03 9.90
N LYS A 337 -26.16 8.47 10.36
CA LYS A 337 -25.09 9.18 11.05
C LYS A 337 -23.75 8.77 10.46
N ALA A 338 -22.78 9.70 10.52
CA ALA A 338 -21.40 9.43 10.17
C ALA A 338 -20.48 10.15 11.16
N GLN A 339 -19.33 9.52 11.45
CA GLN A 339 -18.29 10.10 12.29
C GLN A 339 -16.94 9.87 11.64
N VAL A 340 -16.09 10.89 11.62
CA VAL A 340 -14.71 10.82 11.17
C VAL A 340 -13.86 11.81 11.97
N PRO A 341 -12.68 11.39 12.48
CA PRO A 341 -11.77 12.29 13.18
C PRO A 341 -11.32 13.44 12.27
N GLY A 342 -11.54 14.68 12.72
CA GLY A 342 -11.04 15.88 12.02
C GLY A 342 -11.63 16.15 10.65
N GLY A 343 -12.83 15.62 10.36
CA GLY A 343 -13.48 15.78 9.06
C GLY A 343 -15.00 15.84 9.15
N THR A 344 -15.64 15.91 7.98
CA THR A 344 -17.09 15.91 7.84
C THR A 344 -17.48 14.98 6.70
N VAL A 345 -18.54 14.21 6.90
CA VAL A 345 -19.20 13.40 5.87
C VAL A 345 -20.53 14.08 5.52
N LYS A 346 -20.74 14.32 4.23
CA LYS A 346 -22.07 14.79 3.77
C LYS A 346 -23.00 13.60 3.63
N ILE A 347 -24.22 13.73 4.14
CA ILE A 347 -25.24 12.67 4.12
C ILE A 347 -26.43 13.17 3.30
N SER A 348 -26.90 12.32 2.37
CA SER A 348 -28.16 12.52 1.69
C SER A 348 -29.01 11.24 1.76
N ILE A 349 -30.33 11.40 1.93
CA ILE A 349 -31.25 10.28 2.13
C ILE A 349 -32.46 10.46 1.22
N GLU A 350 -32.67 9.49 0.35
CA GLU A 350 -33.94 9.31 -0.37
C GLU A 350 -34.81 8.38 0.46
N GLN A 351 -35.91 8.90 1.01
CA GLN A 351 -36.84 8.14 1.84
C GLN A 351 -37.61 7.12 1.00
N PRO A 352 -38.07 5.99 1.59
CA PRO A 352 -38.87 5.03 0.85
C PRO A 352 -40.20 5.63 0.43
N ALA A 353 -40.62 5.41 -0.81
CA ALA A 353 -41.90 5.87 -1.34
C ALA A 353 -43.07 5.03 -0.83
N THR A 354 -42.82 3.79 -0.44
CA THR A 354 -43.80 2.83 0.11
C THR A 354 -43.22 2.16 1.33
N ARG A 355 -44.10 1.57 2.15
CA ARG A 355 -43.69 0.90 3.40
C ARG A 355 -42.63 -0.18 3.17
N THR A 356 -42.81 -1.02 2.18
CA THR A 356 -41.90 -2.10 1.78
C THR A 356 -41.04 -1.70 0.58
N GLY A 357 -40.69 -0.43 0.48
CA GLY A 357 -39.87 0.09 -0.60
C GLY A 357 -38.37 0.05 -0.30
N LYS A 358 -37.66 0.92 -0.97
CA LYS A 358 -36.21 1.09 -0.78
C LYS A 358 -35.94 2.51 -0.32
N ALA A 359 -34.97 2.65 0.59
CA ALA A 359 -34.35 3.92 0.89
C ALA A 359 -32.92 3.92 0.35
N ILE A 360 -32.46 5.08 -0.10
CA ILE A 360 -31.07 5.25 -0.59
C ILE A 360 -30.37 6.26 0.30
N VAL A 361 -29.28 5.84 0.92
CA VAL A 361 -28.45 6.68 1.78
C VAL A 361 -27.09 6.83 1.14
N LYS A 362 -26.68 8.07 0.88
CA LYS A 362 -25.37 8.39 0.34
C LYS A 362 -24.53 9.11 1.38
N PHE A 363 -23.31 8.65 1.56
CA PHE A 363 -22.28 9.26 2.39
C PHE A 363 -21.13 9.72 1.51
N ASP A 364 -20.90 11.03 1.43
CA ASP A 364 -19.80 11.63 0.67
C ASP A 364 -18.69 12.08 1.63
N TYR A 365 -17.54 11.46 1.53
CA TYR A 365 -16.33 11.83 2.25
C TYR A 365 -15.25 12.24 1.26
N LYS A 366 -14.92 13.54 1.25
CA LYS A 366 -13.91 14.11 0.36
C LYS A 366 -14.13 13.82 -1.14
N GLY A 367 -15.39 13.79 -1.58
CA GLY A 367 -15.76 13.51 -2.97
C GLY A 367 -15.82 12.01 -3.32
N VAL A 368 -15.58 11.13 -2.38
CA VAL A 368 -15.76 9.67 -2.54
C VAL A 368 -17.05 9.26 -1.88
N VAL A 369 -18.00 8.76 -2.68
CA VAL A 369 -19.38 8.47 -2.24
C VAL A 369 -19.57 6.98 -2.03
N LYS A 370 -20.04 6.59 -0.84
CA LYS A 370 -20.64 5.27 -0.57
C LYS A 370 -22.15 5.37 -0.58
N THR A 371 -22.80 4.48 -1.31
CA THR A 371 -24.26 4.41 -1.42
C THR A 371 -24.78 3.14 -0.78
N TYR A 372 -25.72 3.28 0.14
CA TYR A 372 -26.40 2.17 0.78
C TYR A 372 -27.86 2.13 0.35
N THR A 373 -28.26 1.01 -0.24
CA THR A 373 -29.69 0.71 -0.51
C THR A 373 -30.23 -0.11 0.64
N VAL A 374 -31.18 0.44 1.38
CA VAL A 374 -31.87 -0.28 2.45
C VAL A 374 -33.17 -0.83 1.89
N ASN A 375 -33.24 -2.14 1.72
CA ASN A 375 -34.44 -2.85 1.28
C ASN A 375 -35.34 -3.10 2.50
N LEU A 376 -36.55 -2.55 2.50
CA LEU A 376 -37.52 -2.68 3.59
C LEU A 376 -38.51 -3.78 3.23
N ALA A 377 -38.64 -4.80 4.07
CA ALA A 377 -39.57 -5.93 3.93
C ALA A 377 -40.33 -6.18 5.22
N GLU A 378 -41.50 -6.82 5.15
CA GLU A 378 -42.27 -7.28 6.30
C GLU A 378 -41.81 -8.62 6.86
#